data_a3d008655c6f455912325134c98662b0
#
_entry.id   a3d008655c6f455912325134c98662b0
#
_cell.length_a   1.000
_cell.length_b   1.000
_cell.length_c   1.000
_cell.angle_alpha   90.00
_cell.angle_beta   90.00
_cell.angle_gamma   90.00
#
_symmetry.space_group_name_H-M   'P 1'
#
loop_
_entity.id
_entity.type
_entity.pdbx_description
1 polymer ?
#
loop_
_entity_poly.entity_id
_entity_poly.type
_entity_poly.pdbx_seq_one_letter_code
_entity_poly.pdbx_strand_id
1 'polypeptide(L)'
;MCIRDRVYGKPDRYRCALQNMKKRANDVIRHSIRDDGVLSAMLLGEKGALDAEIKSLYQRAGIAHVLAISGLHISLLGMGLYRLLRKRLHTRYVTAALATTVFLISYAVLSGNGVSTQRAVGMCLIYLFADVTGYAYDMLNALGIVVLVLLWENPFLLSYSGFVFSVMAVIAIGVGANVLLEWEHSWKCRQQAGEETIKKTFFSRQKEGILVSFAIQLFTIPLVAYSYYEIPVYAMLINLFVLAVVNGLLGLTVLGVIVGMAFLPAGRVLFAPCGWMLDSYRFLCEVSLKIPGAQRITGKPAHMRIFWYYLGLGVFLLAIYACARRNEKHKDCRETADLCVSRRKKRLQGIVFSCFIAFLLLFLLFPQKKSFEIDFLDVGQGDGIYLCTGGGTSMFIDGGSTDVKQVGKYRILPFLKAKGVSEISYWFVSHTDTDHVSGLKEVLVSGYRVEYLVFAKAVEKEAKTKELAELARSHGTKVFYMQAGDTVRSKRAAMRCLYPKASDKAEDVNDLCLVLQFEEGDISALFGGDISTDVEEQLIRRRKWDKVLVFKADHHGSRYANAEALLQCIRPEITVASAGKDNRYGHPSPDAVQRIKESGSRFFCTIEGGRIRVRVIENKLVCETYVK
;
A
#
# COMPACT_ATOMS: atom_id res chain seq x y z
N MET A 1 17.30 -8.81 -14.49
CA MET A 1 18.71 -8.98 -14.88
C MET A 1 19.56 -8.08 -14.00
N CYS A 2 20.18 -8.63 -12.95
CA CYS A 2 21.08 -7.86 -12.10
C CYS A 2 22.44 -7.81 -12.80
N ILE A 3 22.71 -6.69 -13.46
CA ILE A 3 24.06 -6.36 -13.91
C ILE A 3 24.86 -6.03 -12.64
N ARG A 4 25.65 -7.00 -12.17
CA ARG A 4 26.73 -6.72 -11.24
C ARG A 4 27.83 -6.03 -12.04
N ASP A 5 27.78 -4.71 -12.09
CA ASP A 5 28.92 -3.92 -12.51
C ASP A 5 30.05 -4.19 -11.51
N ARG A 6 30.99 -5.03 -11.90
CA ARG A 6 32.30 -5.12 -11.24
C ARG A 6 33.07 -3.85 -11.61
N VAL A 7 32.86 -2.81 -10.83
CA VAL A 7 33.73 -1.63 -10.86
C VAL A 7 35.08 -2.08 -10.28
N TYR A 8 36.03 -2.32 -11.13
CA TYR A 8 37.46 -2.53 -10.79
C TYR A 8 38.06 -1.17 -10.39
N GLY A 9 37.70 -0.65 -9.20
CA GLY A 9 38.33 0.50 -8.57
C GLY A 9 38.93 0.09 -7.23
N LYS A 10 39.97 0.76 -6.79
CA LYS A 10 40.50 0.58 -5.42
C LYS A 10 39.35 0.78 -4.43
N PRO A 11 39.16 -0.14 -3.45
CA PRO A 11 38.07 -0.02 -2.50
C PRO A 11 38.20 1.32 -1.76
N ASP A 12 37.11 2.09 -1.75
CA ASP A 12 37.01 3.33 -0.99
C ASP A 12 37.16 3.01 0.51
N ARG A 13 38.32 3.32 1.07
CA ARG A 13 38.65 3.00 2.48
C ARG A 13 37.61 3.57 3.46
N TYR A 14 37.09 4.75 3.16
CA TYR A 14 36.07 5.38 4.00
C TYR A 14 34.75 4.58 3.97
N ARG A 15 34.26 4.23 2.79
CA ARG A 15 33.04 3.40 2.65
C ARG A 15 33.22 2.03 3.28
N CYS A 16 34.38 1.40 3.12
CA CYS A 16 34.69 0.12 3.76
C CYS A 16 34.66 0.24 5.29
N ALA A 17 35.23 1.30 5.86
CA ALA A 17 35.21 1.54 7.31
C ALA A 17 33.78 1.72 7.82
N LEU A 18 32.93 2.50 7.11
CA LEU A 18 31.51 2.66 7.46
C LEU A 18 30.73 1.33 7.35
N GLN A 19 30.99 0.52 6.32
CA GLN A 19 30.34 -0.78 6.18
C GLN A 19 30.75 -1.74 7.29
N ASN A 20 32.01 -1.76 7.69
CA ASN A 20 32.49 -2.55 8.82
C ASN A 20 31.85 -2.09 10.14
N MET A 21 31.73 -0.80 10.34
CA MET A 21 31.03 -0.22 11.51
C MET A 21 29.55 -0.61 11.51
N LYS A 22 28.88 -0.51 10.34
CA LYS A 22 27.50 -0.95 10.17
C LYS A 22 27.32 -2.43 10.51
N LYS A 23 28.22 -3.29 10.01
CA LYS A 23 28.20 -4.73 10.29
C LYS A 23 28.35 -5.00 11.78
N ARG A 24 29.35 -4.39 12.43
CA ARG A 24 29.55 -4.53 13.89
C ARG A 24 28.31 -4.08 14.69
N ALA A 25 27.72 -2.92 14.34
CA ALA A 25 26.51 -2.44 14.96
C ALA A 25 25.34 -3.42 14.81
N ASN A 26 25.17 -3.96 13.61
CA ASN A 26 24.14 -4.96 13.32
C ASN A 26 24.38 -6.27 14.11
N ASP A 27 25.63 -6.72 14.22
CA ASP A 27 26.00 -7.89 15.01
C ASP A 27 25.67 -7.68 16.51
N VAL A 28 25.98 -6.50 17.06
CA VAL A 28 25.62 -6.14 18.44
C VAL A 28 24.10 -6.21 18.65
N ILE A 29 23.30 -5.63 17.75
CA ILE A 29 21.83 -5.68 17.84
C ILE A 29 21.36 -7.13 17.82
N ARG A 30 21.78 -7.92 16.84
CA ARG A 30 21.34 -9.33 16.68
C ARG A 30 21.72 -10.23 17.85
N HIS A 31 22.88 -10.01 18.49
CA HIS A 31 23.30 -10.78 19.66
C HIS A 31 22.69 -10.29 20.97
N SER A 32 22.10 -9.10 20.97
CA SER A 32 21.53 -8.51 22.19
C SER A 32 20.03 -8.69 22.32
N ILE A 33 19.29 -8.72 21.19
CA ILE A 33 17.84 -8.76 21.19
C ILE A 33 17.31 -9.53 19.97
N ARG A 34 16.17 -10.20 20.16
CA ARG A 34 15.34 -10.75 19.06
C ARG A 34 14.29 -9.70 18.70
N ASP A 35 14.53 -8.96 17.62
CA ASP A 35 13.70 -7.82 17.21
C ASP A 35 13.14 -7.97 15.79
N ASP A 36 13.25 -9.16 15.19
CA ASP A 36 12.81 -9.46 13.83
C ASP A 36 13.36 -8.46 12.79
N GLY A 37 14.53 -7.85 13.08
CA GLY A 37 15.24 -6.89 12.23
C GLY A 37 14.71 -5.44 12.30
N VAL A 38 13.80 -5.12 13.22
CA VAL A 38 13.17 -3.80 13.34
C VAL A 38 14.19 -2.72 13.71
N LEU A 39 15.01 -2.92 14.76
CA LEU A 39 16.02 -1.94 15.19
C LEU A 39 17.11 -1.73 14.14
N SER A 40 17.51 -2.81 13.46
CA SER A 40 18.47 -2.74 12.34
C SER A 40 17.91 -1.92 11.16
N ALA A 41 16.63 -2.08 10.84
CA ALA A 41 15.97 -1.28 9.82
C ALA A 41 15.84 0.20 10.25
N MET A 42 15.45 0.46 11.50
CA MET A 42 15.25 1.81 12.04
C MET A 42 16.55 2.59 12.17
N LEU A 43 17.63 1.98 12.67
CA LEU A 43 18.88 2.67 12.96
C LEU A 43 19.86 2.61 11.78
N LEU A 44 20.02 1.45 11.14
CA LEU A 44 21.03 1.21 10.12
C LEU A 44 20.50 1.20 8.69
N GLY A 45 19.19 1.33 8.51
CA GLY A 45 18.53 1.24 7.19
C GLY A 45 18.57 -0.17 6.57
N GLU A 46 18.83 -1.22 7.38
CA GLU A 46 19.00 -2.60 6.92
C GLU A 46 17.65 -3.30 6.79
N LYS A 47 16.99 -3.12 5.64
CA LYS A 47 15.65 -3.67 5.38
C LYS A 47 15.64 -5.16 4.99
N GLY A 48 16.80 -5.70 4.59
CA GLY A 48 16.90 -7.09 4.14
C GLY A 48 16.76 -8.12 5.26
N ALA A 49 17.00 -7.70 6.52
CA ALA A 49 16.87 -8.55 7.68
C ALA A 49 15.49 -8.45 8.37
N LEU A 50 14.63 -7.54 7.88
CA LEU A 50 13.32 -7.29 8.45
C LEU A 50 12.36 -8.42 8.08
N ASP A 51 11.73 -9.00 9.09
CA ASP A 51 10.70 -10.03 8.91
C ASP A 51 9.54 -9.51 8.05
N ALA A 52 9.10 -10.32 7.07
CA ALA A 52 8.06 -9.94 6.12
C ALA A 52 6.68 -9.81 6.79
N GLU A 53 6.41 -10.59 7.85
CA GLU A 53 5.15 -10.54 8.60
C GLU A 53 5.08 -9.26 9.43
N ILE A 54 6.16 -8.91 10.14
CA ILE A 54 6.25 -7.65 10.91
C ILE A 54 6.13 -6.45 9.99
N LYS A 55 6.79 -6.47 8.83
CA LYS A 55 6.64 -5.40 7.83
C LYS A 55 5.21 -5.25 7.36
N SER A 56 4.53 -6.36 7.07
CA SER A 56 3.12 -6.37 6.66
C SER A 56 2.21 -5.88 7.78
N LEU A 57 2.43 -6.33 9.02
CA LEU A 57 1.70 -5.92 10.21
C LEU A 57 1.76 -4.40 10.40
N TYR A 58 2.97 -3.82 10.36
CA TYR A 58 3.18 -2.37 10.54
C TYR A 58 2.61 -1.56 9.37
N GLN A 59 2.67 -2.08 8.15
CA GLN A 59 2.02 -1.44 6.99
C GLN A 59 0.51 -1.40 7.16
N ARG A 60 -0.10 -2.52 7.52
CA ARG A 60 -1.55 -2.63 7.72
C ARG A 60 -2.06 -1.79 8.89
N ALA A 61 -1.26 -1.66 9.96
CA ALA A 61 -1.57 -0.82 11.10
C ALA A 61 -1.27 0.68 10.88
N GLY A 62 -0.59 1.04 9.78
CA GLY A 62 -0.29 2.45 9.42
C GLY A 62 0.92 3.05 10.12
N ILE A 63 1.82 2.21 10.68
CA ILE A 63 3.07 2.63 11.34
C ILE A 63 4.33 2.26 10.56
N ALA A 64 4.21 1.88 9.29
CA ALA A 64 5.35 1.49 8.45
C ALA A 64 6.45 2.56 8.34
N HIS A 65 6.11 3.83 8.53
CA HIS A 65 7.08 4.94 8.53
C HIS A 65 8.11 4.85 9.66
N VAL A 66 7.82 4.11 10.73
CA VAL A 66 8.75 3.86 11.85
C VAL A 66 9.93 2.98 11.40
N LEU A 67 9.68 2.06 10.44
CA LEU A 67 10.72 1.18 9.86
C LEU A 67 11.67 1.92 8.89
N ALA A 68 11.36 3.15 8.54
CA ALA A 68 12.20 3.97 7.67
C ALA A 68 12.95 5.01 8.50
N ILE A 69 14.20 5.28 8.13
CA ILE A 69 14.95 6.39 8.73
C ILE A 69 14.22 7.69 8.37
N SER A 70 13.70 8.36 9.37
CA SER A 70 12.88 9.56 9.24
C SER A 70 13.65 10.83 9.67
N GLY A 71 13.05 11.99 9.41
CA GLY A 71 13.56 13.26 9.89
C GLY A 71 13.73 13.31 11.41
N LEU A 72 12.90 12.57 12.15
CA LEU A 72 13.01 12.45 13.61
C LEU A 72 14.32 11.77 14.04
N HIS A 73 14.72 10.68 13.35
CA HIS A 73 15.99 9.98 13.60
C HIS A 73 17.19 10.91 13.37
N ILE A 74 17.19 11.60 12.23
CA ILE A 74 18.26 12.54 11.86
C ILE A 74 18.32 13.72 12.84
N SER A 75 17.17 14.25 13.23
CA SER A 75 17.10 15.33 14.21
C SER A 75 17.58 14.87 15.60
N LEU A 76 17.17 13.69 16.06
CA LEU A 76 17.60 13.16 17.35
C LEU A 76 19.14 12.97 17.39
N LEU A 77 19.70 12.32 16.36
CA LEU A 77 21.12 12.02 16.28
C LEU A 77 21.95 13.28 16.02
N GLY A 78 21.62 14.05 14.98
CA GLY A 78 22.37 15.23 14.58
C GLY A 78 22.25 16.37 15.57
N MET A 79 21.01 16.78 15.88
CA MET A 79 20.80 17.88 16.84
C MET A 79 21.14 17.48 18.27
N GLY A 80 20.99 16.16 18.60
CA GLY A 80 21.46 15.61 19.88
C GLY A 80 22.96 15.76 20.01
N LEU A 81 23.75 15.37 19.00
CA LEU A 81 25.20 15.55 18.96
C LEU A 81 25.59 17.04 19.01
N TYR A 82 24.94 17.87 18.19
CA TYR A 82 25.22 19.32 18.19
C TYR A 82 25.00 19.95 19.56
N ARG A 83 23.86 19.62 20.21
CA ARG A 83 23.57 20.12 21.58
C ARG A 83 24.54 19.59 22.62
N LEU A 84 24.99 18.34 22.51
CA LEU A 84 26.00 17.73 23.38
C LEU A 84 27.33 18.52 23.28
N LEU A 85 27.83 18.73 22.06
CA LEU A 85 29.06 19.48 21.80
C LEU A 85 28.94 20.91 22.30
N ARG A 86 27.83 21.59 22.05
CA ARG A 86 27.61 22.97 22.46
C ARG A 86 27.39 23.15 23.95
N LYS A 87 26.50 22.36 24.58
CA LYS A 87 26.02 22.58 25.96
C LYS A 87 26.84 21.84 27.00
N ARG A 88 27.44 20.69 26.69
CA ARG A 88 28.20 19.87 27.64
C ARG A 88 29.69 20.01 27.44
N LEU A 89 30.15 20.03 26.20
CA LEU A 89 31.59 20.15 25.87
C LEU A 89 32.03 21.59 25.57
N HIS A 90 31.11 22.58 25.60
CA HIS A 90 31.34 24.00 25.41
C HIS A 90 32.19 24.37 24.18
N THR A 91 32.07 23.57 23.11
CA THR A 91 32.81 23.80 21.86
C THR A 91 32.29 25.03 21.10
N ARG A 92 33.13 25.64 20.24
CA ARG A 92 32.72 26.78 19.39
C ARG A 92 31.60 26.36 18.40
N TYR A 93 30.75 27.32 17.99
CA TYR A 93 29.65 27.07 17.04
C TYR A 93 30.11 26.37 15.76
N VAL A 94 31.18 26.91 15.14
CA VAL A 94 31.75 26.38 13.89
C VAL A 94 32.25 24.95 14.05
N THR A 95 33.02 24.67 15.13
CA THR A 95 33.56 23.30 15.36
C THR A 95 32.46 22.29 15.65
N ALA A 96 31.44 22.67 16.44
CA ALA A 96 30.29 21.80 16.68
C ALA A 96 29.50 21.54 15.39
N ALA A 97 29.26 22.56 14.57
CA ALA A 97 28.57 22.44 13.30
C ALA A 97 29.32 21.55 12.30
N LEU A 98 30.64 21.76 12.15
CA LEU A 98 31.49 20.95 11.27
C LEU A 98 31.51 19.47 11.70
N ALA A 99 31.72 19.20 12.99
CA ALA A 99 31.70 17.84 13.53
C ALA A 99 30.33 17.15 13.30
N THR A 100 29.24 17.87 13.53
CA THR A 100 27.89 17.38 13.30
C THR A 100 27.60 17.14 11.80
N THR A 101 28.09 18.03 10.94
CA THR A 101 27.96 17.88 9.47
C THR A 101 28.68 16.62 8.99
N VAL A 102 29.92 16.39 9.40
CA VAL A 102 30.68 15.19 9.07
C VAL A 102 29.94 13.93 9.57
N PHE A 103 29.44 13.95 10.81
CA PHE A 103 28.66 12.87 11.38
C PHE A 103 27.39 12.58 10.56
N LEU A 104 26.59 13.61 10.21
CA LEU A 104 25.35 13.44 9.47
C LEU A 104 25.57 12.90 8.06
N ILE A 105 26.60 13.37 7.35
CA ILE A 105 26.97 12.85 6.02
C ILE A 105 27.42 11.39 6.13
N SER A 106 28.28 11.08 7.12
CA SER A 106 28.72 9.70 7.37
C SER A 106 27.54 8.77 7.68
N TYR A 107 26.60 9.23 8.50
CA TYR A 107 25.41 8.47 8.85
C TYR A 107 24.47 8.29 7.65
N ALA A 108 24.32 9.30 6.78
CA ALA A 108 23.56 9.15 5.55
C ALA A 108 24.14 8.04 4.64
N VAL A 109 25.46 8.02 4.47
CA VAL A 109 26.17 6.97 3.69
C VAL A 109 26.00 5.59 4.35
N LEU A 110 26.18 5.51 5.67
CA LEU A 110 26.05 4.28 6.46
C LEU A 110 24.64 3.70 6.34
N SER A 111 23.61 4.54 6.37
CA SER A 111 22.20 4.13 6.32
C SER A 111 21.67 3.83 4.91
N GLY A 112 22.52 3.92 3.89
CA GLY A 112 22.17 3.63 2.50
C GLY A 112 21.55 4.81 1.74
N ASN A 113 21.74 6.03 2.24
CA ASN A 113 21.42 7.29 1.56
C ASN A 113 19.98 7.38 1.00
N GLY A 114 19.01 6.91 1.78
CA GLY A 114 17.58 6.96 1.37
C GLY A 114 17.09 8.39 1.18
N VAL A 115 16.15 8.61 0.28
CA VAL A 115 15.63 9.95 -0.08
C VAL A 115 15.12 10.75 1.13
N SER A 116 14.41 10.09 2.07
CA SER A 116 13.98 10.73 3.33
C SER A 116 15.16 11.15 4.21
N THR A 117 16.26 10.37 4.20
CA THR A 117 17.50 10.69 4.91
C THR A 117 18.19 11.89 4.28
N GLN A 118 18.34 11.92 2.95
CA GLN A 118 18.94 13.04 2.21
C GLN A 118 18.21 14.36 2.51
N ARG A 119 16.86 14.34 2.44
CA ARG A 119 16.05 15.51 2.77
C ARG A 119 16.29 15.98 4.21
N ALA A 120 16.25 15.06 5.18
CA ALA A 120 16.40 15.41 6.58
C ALA A 120 17.81 15.93 6.91
N VAL A 121 18.84 15.31 6.34
CA VAL A 121 20.24 15.78 6.47
C VAL A 121 20.37 17.16 5.84
N GLY A 122 19.88 17.37 4.60
CA GLY A 122 19.93 18.68 3.94
C GLY A 122 19.30 19.79 4.77
N MET A 123 18.12 19.56 5.35
CA MET A 123 17.46 20.53 6.23
C MET A 123 18.26 20.78 7.52
N CYS A 124 18.89 19.74 8.11
CA CYS A 124 19.77 19.92 9.27
C CYS A 124 21.03 20.72 8.92
N LEU A 125 21.62 20.50 7.74
CA LEU A 125 22.78 21.28 7.28
C LEU A 125 22.45 22.76 7.12
N ILE A 126 21.28 23.09 6.55
CA ILE A 126 20.79 24.48 6.44
C ILE A 126 20.57 25.07 7.84
N TYR A 127 20.03 24.28 8.79
CA TYR A 127 19.87 24.72 10.18
C TYR A 127 21.26 25.06 10.82
N LEU A 128 22.24 24.17 10.70
CA LEU A 128 23.58 24.37 11.24
C LEU A 128 24.27 25.60 10.60
N PHE A 129 24.10 25.78 9.30
CA PHE A 129 24.60 26.96 8.59
C PHE A 129 23.95 28.25 9.13
N ALA A 130 22.62 28.28 9.27
CA ALA A 130 21.91 29.43 9.82
C ALA A 130 22.34 29.76 11.25
N ASP A 131 22.53 28.74 12.11
CA ASP A 131 22.95 28.92 13.50
C ASP A 131 24.39 29.46 13.61
N VAL A 132 25.31 29.04 12.72
CA VAL A 132 26.69 29.51 12.67
C VAL A 132 26.79 30.95 12.14
N THR A 133 25.97 31.28 11.13
CA THR A 133 26.00 32.61 10.48
C THR A 133 25.11 33.65 11.16
N GLY A 134 24.27 33.20 12.13
CA GLY A 134 23.31 34.08 12.81
C GLY A 134 22.05 34.40 12.05
N TYR A 135 21.79 33.70 10.92
CA TYR A 135 20.53 33.83 10.17
C TYR A 135 19.39 33.11 10.87
N ALA A 136 18.18 33.64 10.69
CA ALA A 136 16.97 32.98 11.14
C ALA A 136 16.69 31.72 10.28
N TYR A 137 16.54 30.56 10.93
CA TYR A 137 16.13 29.32 10.25
C TYR A 137 14.61 29.28 10.06
N ASP A 138 14.18 29.12 8.82
CA ASP A 138 12.78 28.79 8.48
C ASP A 138 12.69 27.39 7.88
N MET A 139 11.80 26.59 8.46
CA MET A 139 11.67 25.17 8.09
C MET A 139 11.13 24.97 6.68
N LEU A 140 10.19 25.81 6.23
CA LEU A 140 9.58 25.68 4.90
C LEU A 140 10.52 26.15 3.80
N ASN A 141 11.28 27.21 4.03
CA ASN A 141 12.34 27.68 3.13
C ASN A 141 13.44 26.63 3.00
N ALA A 142 13.88 26.05 4.11
CA ALA A 142 14.86 24.96 4.10
C ALA A 142 14.33 23.73 3.34
N LEU A 143 13.06 23.36 3.54
CA LEU A 143 12.42 22.30 2.76
C LEU A 143 12.42 22.62 1.26
N GLY A 144 12.02 23.84 0.88
CA GLY A 144 11.98 24.29 -0.51
C GLY A 144 13.35 24.16 -1.20
N ILE A 145 14.41 24.65 -0.55
CA ILE A 145 15.78 24.54 -1.08
C ILE A 145 16.18 23.07 -1.28
N VAL A 146 15.96 22.22 -0.26
CA VAL A 146 16.36 20.81 -0.35
C VAL A 146 15.54 20.06 -1.40
N VAL A 147 14.23 20.33 -1.51
CA VAL A 147 13.37 19.73 -2.55
C VAL A 147 13.85 20.13 -3.94
N LEU A 148 14.18 21.40 -4.17
CA LEU A 148 14.70 21.88 -5.44
C LEU A 148 16.01 21.17 -5.82
N VAL A 149 16.95 21.03 -4.89
CA VAL A 149 18.23 20.34 -5.12
C VAL A 149 17.99 18.87 -5.48
N LEU A 150 17.14 18.17 -4.71
CA LEU A 150 16.86 16.75 -4.96
C LEU A 150 16.12 16.52 -6.28
N LEU A 151 15.19 17.39 -6.66
CA LEU A 151 14.48 17.30 -7.94
C LEU A 151 15.35 17.69 -9.13
N TRP A 152 16.32 18.57 -8.94
CA TRP A 152 17.34 18.90 -9.95
C TRP A 152 18.21 17.66 -10.24
N GLU A 153 18.59 16.92 -9.21
CA GLU A 153 19.37 15.69 -9.34
C GLU A 153 18.53 14.56 -9.98
N ASN A 154 17.27 14.41 -9.53
CA ASN A 154 16.39 13.34 -10.01
C ASN A 154 14.90 13.76 -9.99
N PRO A 155 14.33 14.20 -11.13
CA PRO A 155 12.93 14.62 -11.23
C PRO A 155 11.92 13.49 -10.99
N PHE A 156 12.32 12.21 -11.19
CA PHE A 156 11.44 11.06 -10.95
C PHE A 156 11.09 10.84 -9.47
N LEU A 157 11.73 11.56 -8.55
CA LEU A 157 11.39 11.52 -7.13
C LEU A 157 9.93 11.95 -6.86
N LEU A 158 9.31 12.75 -7.72
CA LEU A 158 7.90 13.10 -7.62
C LEU A 158 6.97 11.88 -7.73
N SER A 159 7.40 10.83 -8.42
CA SER A 159 6.66 9.57 -8.53
C SER A 159 6.99 8.59 -7.39
N TYR A 160 7.98 8.90 -6.57
CA TYR A 160 8.39 8.05 -5.45
C TYR A 160 7.60 8.39 -4.20
N SER A 161 6.72 7.49 -3.77
CA SER A 161 5.82 7.72 -2.64
C SER A 161 6.55 8.13 -1.35
N GLY A 162 7.70 7.52 -1.04
CA GLY A 162 8.50 7.86 0.15
C GLY A 162 8.98 9.31 0.18
N PHE A 163 9.32 9.89 -0.97
CA PHE A 163 9.66 11.32 -1.09
C PHE A 163 8.44 12.19 -0.83
N VAL A 164 7.34 11.91 -1.53
CA VAL A 164 6.10 12.71 -1.43
C VAL A 164 5.54 12.69 0.00
N PHE A 165 5.46 11.52 0.64
CA PHE A 165 5.04 11.42 2.06
C PHE A 165 5.95 12.23 2.99
N SER A 166 7.26 12.17 2.76
CA SER A 166 8.24 12.85 3.60
C SER A 166 8.15 14.38 3.48
N VAL A 167 7.94 14.90 2.27
CA VAL A 167 7.72 16.34 2.00
C VAL A 167 6.40 16.80 2.61
N MET A 168 5.31 16.07 2.34
CA MET A 168 3.98 16.41 2.85
C MET A 168 3.90 16.39 4.38
N ALA A 169 4.63 15.51 5.05
CA ALA A 169 4.69 15.52 6.51
C ALA A 169 5.32 16.80 7.06
N VAL A 170 6.37 17.33 6.42
CA VAL A 170 6.99 18.60 6.84
C VAL A 170 6.05 19.78 6.56
N ILE A 171 5.39 19.81 5.41
CA ILE A 171 4.37 20.84 5.09
C ILE A 171 3.23 20.79 6.12
N ALA A 172 2.76 19.58 6.48
CA ALA A 172 1.72 19.39 7.48
C ALA A 172 2.10 19.97 8.84
N ILE A 173 3.38 19.83 9.24
CA ILE A 173 3.89 20.41 10.49
C ILE A 173 4.02 21.93 10.35
N GLY A 174 4.67 22.41 9.29
CA GLY A 174 4.99 23.83 9.10
C GLY A 174 3.76 24.71 8.84
N VAL A 175 2.73 24.17 8.15
CA VAL A 175 1.50 24.91 7.84
C VAL A 175 0.34 24.42 8.70
N GLY A 176 -0.01 23.14 8.56
CA GLY A 176 -1.21 22.60 9.18
C GLY A 176 -1.20 22.64 10.70
N ALA A 177 -0.14 22.10 11.32
CA ALA A 177 -0.05 22.06 12.77
C ALA A 177 0.07 23.47 13.38
N ASN A 178 0.86 24.38 12.77
CA ASN A 178 0.99 25.75 13.24
C ASN A 178 -0.35 26.48 13.29
N VAL A 179 -1.15 26.40 12.22
CA VAL A 179 -2.48 27.02 12.15
C VAL A 179 -3.43 26.46 13.22
N LEU A 180 -3.42 25.13 13.42
CA LEU A 180 -4.25 24.50 14.45
C LEU A 180 -3.81 24.88 15.86
N LEU A 181 -2.52 24.99 16.12
CA LEU A 181 -1.97 25.41 17.40
C LEU A 181 -2.25 26.90 17.67
N GLU A 182 -2.12 27.79 16.68
CA GLU A 182 -2.50 29.20 16.79
C GLU A 182 -3.99 29.35 17.14
N TRP A 183 -4.86 28.59 16.48
CA TRP A 183 -6.29 28.59 16.81
C TRP A 183 -6.57 28.12 18.24
N GLU A 184 -5.93 27.03 18.68
CA GLU A 184 -6.06 26.57 20.08
C GLU A 184 -5.56 27.61 21.08
N HIS A 185 -4.42 28.26 20.79
CA HIS A 185 -3.85 29.31 21.65
C HIS A 185 -4.67 30.60 21.63
N SER A 186 -5.36 30.92 20.54
CA SER A 186 -6.21 32.12 20.45
C SER A 186 -7.38 32.14 21.46
N TRP A 187 -7.70 30.97 22.05
CA TRP A 187 -8.74 30.84 23.07
C TRP A 187 -8.22 30.87 24.51
N LYS A 188 -6.91 30.87 24.74
CA LYS A 188 -6.34 30.98 26.10
C LYS A 188 -6.43 32.41 26.60
N CYS A 189 -6.94 32.59 27.84
CA CYS A 189 -7.08 33.91 28.46
C CYS A 189 -5.70 34.47 28.86
N ARG A 190 -5.50 35.80 28.78
CA ARG A 190 -4.22 36.48 29.10
C ARG A 190 -3.85 36.31 30.57
N GLN A 191 -4.82 36.22 31.50
CA GLN A 191 -4.57 36.01 32.93
C GLN A 191 -3.96 34.62 33.24
N GLN A 192 -4.27 33.58 32.43
CA GLN A 192 -3.64 32.26 32.59
C GLN A 192 -2.23 32.20 32.00
N ALA A 193 -1.84 33.15 31.14
CA ALA A 193 -0.52 33.19 30.52
C ALA A 193 0.59 33.63 31.48
N GLY A 194 0.28 34.35 32.54
CA GLY A 194 1.27 34.83 33.54
C GLY A 194 1.71 33.75 34.54
N GLU A 195 0.83 32.84 34.90
CA GLU A 195 1.12 31.73 35.83
C GLU A 195 1.64 30.46 35.12
N GLU A 196 1.31 30.26 33.83
CA GLU A 196 1.74 29.08 33.07
C GLU A 196 3.19 29.10 32.56
N THR A 197 3.95 30.16 32.77
CA THR A 197 5.33 30.26 32.31
C THR A 197 6.26 29.22 32.98
N ILE A 198 5.84 28.58 34.04
CA ILE A 198 6.65 27.64 34.83
C ILE A 198 6.24 26.16 34.71
N LYS A 199 5.03 25.84 34.30
CA LYS A 199 4.61 24.42 34.07
C LYS A 199 3.74 24.30 32.84
N LYS A 200 4.35 24.15 31.63
CA LYS A 200 3.64 23.45 30.54
C LYS A 200 3.29 22.08 31.09
N THR A 201 2.05 21.93 31.56
CA THR A 201 1.55 20.69 32.16
C THR A 201 1.72 19.57 31.13
N PHE A 202 2.09 18.36 31.57
CA PHE A 202 2.19 17.15 30.73
C PHE A 202 1.01 17.04 29.74
N PHE A 203 -0.21 17.36 30.18
CA PHE A 203 -1.42 17.38 29.35
C PHE A 203 -1.40 18.39 28.19
N SER A 204 -0.75 19.57 28.34
CA SER A 204 -0.69 20.56 27.26
C SER A 204 0.25 20.08 26.13
N ARG A 205 1.34 19.43 26.46
CA ARG A 205 2.27 18.81 25.49
C ARG A 205 1.60 17.66 24.73
N GLN A 206 0.79 16.84 25.43
CA GLN A 206 0.03 15.76 24.80
C GLN A 206 -0.99 16.31 23.78
N LYS A 207 -1.72 17.38 24.13
CA LYS A 207 -2.64 18.06 23.20
C LYS A 207 -1.94 18.59 21.96
N GLU A 208 -0.81 19.25 22.13
CA GLU A 208 -0.01 19.75 20.99
C GLU A 208 0.43 18.58 20.08
N GLY A 209 0.89 17.48 20.66
CA GLY A 209 1.25 16.25 19.92
C GLY A 209 0.07 15.64 19.15
N ILE A 210 -1.14 15.66 19.73
CA ILE A 210 -2.37 15.18 19.05
C ILE A 210 -2.69 16.07 17.85
N LEU A 211 -2.62 17.39 17.99
CA LEU A 211 -2.90 18.34 16.89
C LEU A 211 -1.88 18.21 15.75
N VAL A 212 -0.59 18.03 16.09
CA VAL A 212 0.45 17.77 15.08
C VAL A 212 0.21 16.46 14.34
N SER A 213 -0.09 15.38 15.07
CA SER A 213 -0.41 14.08 14.47
C SER A 213 -1.65 14.16 13.58
N PHE A 214 -2.67 14.89 14.01
CA PHE A 214 -3.88 15.12 13.25
C PHE A 214 -3.61 15.91 11.96
N ALA A 215 -2.80 16.97 12.02
CA ALA A 215 -2.39 17.72 10.84
C ALA A 215 -1.65 16.81 9.83
N ILE A 216 -0.68 16.02 10.29
CA ILE A 216 0.04 15.07 9.43
C ILE A 216 -0.93 14.10 8.76
N GLN A 217 -1.89 13.58 9.51
CA GLN A 217 -2.90 12.65 8.97
C GLN A 217 -3.75 13.31 7.88
N LEU A 218 -4.26 14.53 8.10
CA LEU A 218 -5.05 15.26 7.10
C LEU A 218 -4.27 15.46 5.78
N PHE A 219 -3.00 15.80 5.85
CA PHE A 219 -2.17 16.00 4.67
C PHE A 219 -1.78 14.69 3.97
N THR A 220 -1.68 13.59 4.71
CA THR A 220 -1.18 12.33 4.15
C THR A 220 -2.28 11.36 3.73
N ILE A 221 -3.52 11.46 4.26
CA ILE A 221 -4.64 10.55 3.90
C ILE A 221 -4.86 10.41 2.38
N PRO A 222 -4.90 11.49 1.56
CA PRO A 222 -5.09 11.33 0.12
C PRO A 222 -3.96 10.55 -0.55
N LEU A 223 -2.72 10.75 -0.07
CA LEU A 223 -1.55 10.04 -0.58
C LEU A 223 -1.56 8.56 -0.18
N VAL A 224 -2.00 8.26 1.07
CA VAL A 224 -2.18 6.88 1.54
C VAL A 224 -3.23 6.16 0.69
N ALA A 225 -4.41 6.79 0.50
CA ALA A 225 -5.46 6.24 -0.34
C ALA A 225 -5.01 6.03 -1.80
N TYR A 226 -4.20 6.95 -2.35
CA TYR A 226 -3.69 6.86 -3.71
C TYR A 226 -2.61 5.79 -3.88
N SER A 227 -1.72 5.62 -2.88
CA SER A 227 -0.54 4.73 -2.99
C SER A 227 -0.82 3.30 -2.51
N TYR A 228 -1.68 3.14 -1.51
CA TYR A 228 -1.98 1.84 -0.89
C TYR A 228 -3.41 1.37 -1.11
N TYR A 229 -4.29 2.25 -1.62
CA TYR A 229 -5.70 1.95 -1.91
C TYR A 229 -6.54 1.53 -0.69
N GLU A 230 -5.96 1.68 0.50
CA GLU A 230 -6.57 1.38 1.79
C GLU A 230 -6.13 2.39 2.85
N ILE A 231 -6.97 2.61 3.84
CA ILE A 231 -6.69 3.50 4.95
C ILE A 231 -6.79 2.72 6.25
N PRO A 232 -5.72 2.69 7.07
CA PRO A 232 -5.76 2.16 8.42
C PRO A 232 -6.48 3.16 9.35
N VAL A 233 -7.71 2.83 9.74
CA VAL A 233 -8.59 3.75 10.48
C VAL A 233 -8.01 4.12 11.84
N TYR A 234 -7.41 3.16 12.54
CA TYR A 234 -6.86 3.34 13.88
C TYR A 234 -5.40 3.82 13.92
N ALA A 235 -4.79 4.08 12.75
CA ALA A 235 -3.39 4.53 12.66
C ALA A 235 -3.10 5.78 13.50
N MET A 236 -4.05 6.71 13.57
CA MET A 236 -3.89 7.93 14.37
C MET A 236 -3.69 7.64 15.85
N LEU A 237 -4.46 6.71 16.41
CA LEU A 237 -4.37 6.32 17.82
C LEU A 237 -3.07 5.57 18.10
N ILE A 238 -2.69 4.64 17.21
CA ILE A 238 -1.45 3.88 17.32
C ILE A 238 -0.26 4.83 17.23
N ASN A 239 -0.26 5.75 16.27
CA ASN A 239 0.81 6.72 16.07
C ASN A 239 1.03 7.62 17.28
N LEU A 240 -0.03 7.97 18.01
CA LEU A 240 0.11 8.77 19.23
C LEU A 240 0.97 8.05 20.28
N PHE A 241 0.76 6.75 20.46
CA PHE A 241 1.57 5.93 21.35
C PHE A 241 2.99 5.71 20.80
N VAL A 242 3.09 5.32 19.53
CA VAL A 242 4.37 5.01 18.87
C VAL A 242 5.31 6.20 18.87
N LEU A 243 4.81 7.40 18.53
CA LEU A 243 5.63 8.63 18.50
C LEU A 243 6.07 9.08 19.89
N ALA A 244 5.30 8.79 20.94
CA ALA A 244 5.71 9.08 22.32
C ALA A 244 6.90 8.22 22.77
N VAL A 245 6.95 6.96 22.31
CA VAL A 245 7.94 5.96 22.77
C VAL A 245 9.16 5.91 21.84
N VAL A 246 9.03 6.24 20.55
CA VAL A 246 10.08 6.03 19.53
C VAL A 246 11.38 6.76 19.84
N ASN A 247 11.33 7.95 20.46
CA ASN A 247 12.53 8.69 20.84
C ASN A 247 13.34 7.96 21.92
N GLY A 248 12.66 7.38 22.90
CA GLY A 248 13.28 6.56 23.93
C GLY A 248 13.88 5.27 23.35
N LEU A 249 13.12 4.61 22.48
CA LEU A 249 13.56 3.40 21.78
C LEU A 249 14.85 3.66 20.98
N LEU A 250 14.87 4.73 20.18
CA LEU A 250 16.05 5.11 19.39
C LEU A 250 17.24 5.49 20.27
N GLY A 251 17.00 6.28 21.32
CA GLY A 251 18.06 6.68 22.25
C GLY A 251 18.71 5.47 22.94
N LEU A 252 17.89 4.54 23.44
CA LEU A 252 18.38 3.30 24.05
C LEU A 252 19.09 2.41 23.02
N THR A 253 18.59 2.31 21.80
CA THR A 253 19.23 1.55 20.73
C THR A 253 20.61 2.09 20.39
N VAL A 254 20.75 3.41 20.24
CA VAL A 254 22.05 4.06 19.99
C VAL A 254 23.04 3.82 21.14
N LEU A 255 22.60 4.04 22.37
CA LEU A 255 23.43 3.79 23.57
C LEU A 255 23.80 2.31 23.69
N GLY A 256 22.84 1.41 23.45
CA GLY A 256 23.05 -0.03 23.46
C GLY A 256 24.07 -0.49 22.42
N VAL A 257 24.04 0.08 21.21
CA VAL A 257 25.05 -0.18 20.17
C VAL A 257 26.43 0.33 20.60
N ILE A 258 26.54 1.57 21.06
CA ILE A 258 27.83 2.18 21.46
C ILE A 258 28.46 1.38 22.60
N VAL A 259 27.69 1.10 23.66
CA VAL A 259 28.16 0.34 24.82
C VAL A 259 28.41 -1.13 24.44
N GLY A 260 27.54 -1.74 23.64
CA GLY A 260 27.66 -3.13 23.22
C GLY A 260 28.85 -3.40 22.29
N MET A 261 29.30 -2.42 21.51
CA MET A 261 30.54 -2.50 20.74
C MET A 261 31.79 -2.58 21.63
N ALA A 262 31.76 -1.96 22.82
CA ALA A 262 32.84 -2.03 23.78
C ALA A 262 32.69 -3.24 24.74
N PHE A 263 31.48 -3.48 25.23
CA PHE A 263 31.18 -4.56 26.18
C PHE A 263 29.73 -5.09 25.96
N LEU A 264 29.62 -6.20 25.26
CA LEU A 264 28.35 -6.78 24.82
C LEU A 264 27.35 -7.06 25.96
N PRO A 265 27.73 -7.59 27.15
CA PRO A 265 26.79 -7.82 28.24
C PRO A 265 26.10 -6.55 28.74
N ALA A 266 26.80 -5.42 28.85
CA ALA A 266 26.20 -4.14 29.22
C ALA A 266 25.26 -3.61 28.11
N GLY A 267 25.62 -3.83 26.84
CA GLY A 267 24.73 -3.53 25.72
C GLY A 267 23.42 -4.26 25.83
N ARG A 268 23.42 -5.57 26.16
CA ARG A 268 22.20 -6.38 26.34
C ARG A 268 21.24 -5.80 27.37
N VAL A 269 21.76 -5.29 28.49
CA VAL A 269 20.93 -4.67 29.54
C VAL A 269 20.21 -3.43 28.98
N LEU A 270 20.88 -2.63 28.15
CA LEU A 270 20.27 -1.45 27.51
C LEU A 270 19.24 -1.81 26.43
N PHE A 271 19.37 -2.97 25.78
CA PHE A 271 18.38 -3.45 24.81
C PHE A 271 17.14 -4.08 25.43
N ALA A 272 17.18 -4.53 26.70
CA ALA A 272 16.05 -5.19 27.33
C ALA A 272 14.76 -4.34 27.31
N PRO A 273 14.76 -3.03 27.64
CA PRO A 273 13.56 -2.19 27.49
C PRO A 273 13.11 -2.03 26.03
N CYS A 274 14.02 -2.10 25.08
CA CYS A 274 13.67 -1.99 23.66
C CYS A 274 12.77 -3.16 23.21
N GLY A 275 13.02 -4.37 23.73
CA GLY A 275 12.18 -5.54 23.48
C GLY A 275 10.73 -5.30 23.90
N TRP A 276 10.53 -4.85 25.13
CA TRP A 276 9.17 -4.54 25.64
C TRP A 276 8.47 -3.45 24.85
N MET A 277 9.20 -2.44 24.38
CA MET A 277 8.65 -1.39 23.52
C MET A 277 8.21 -1.95 22.17
N LEU A 278 9.01 -2.82 21.55
CA LEU A 278 8.67 -3.46 20.27
C LEU A 278 7.50 -4.43 20.40
N ASP A 279 7.48 -5.24 21.48
CA ASP A 279 6.36 -6.14 21.79
C ASP A 279 5.06 -5.34 22.00
N SER A 280 5.15 -4.18 22.66
CA SER A 280 4.01 -3.26 22.80
C SER A 280 3.51 -2.74 21.45
N TYR A 281 4.42 -2.41 20.52
CA TYR A 281 4.04 -1.99 19.17
C TYR A 281 3.35 -3.13 18.42
N ARG A 282 3.92 -4.34 18.48
CA ARG A 282 3.33 -5.54 17.88
C ARG A 282 1.94 -5.80 18.42
N PHE A 283 1.79 -5.83 19.73
CA PHE A 283 0.51 -6.05 20.42
C PHE A 283 -0.55 -5.02 20.00
N LEU A 284 -0.21 -3.72 20.00
CA LEU A 284 -1.13 -2.66 19.60
C LEU A 284 -1.57 -2.81 18.14
N CYS A 285 -0.65 -3.17 17.24
CA CYS A 285 -0.96 -3.42 15.84
C CYS A 285 -1.91 -4.62 15.69
N GLU A 286 -1.62 -5.74 16.34
CA GLU A 286 -2.44 -6.96 16.30
C GLU A 286 -3.86 -6.69 16.84
N VAL A 287 -3.95 -6.03 17.99
CA VAL A 287 -5.25 -5.67 18.59
C VAL A 287 -6.03 -4.73 17.67
N SER A 288 -5.37 -3.70 17.13
CA SER A 288 -6.03 -2.73 16.23
C SER A 288 -6.60 -3.39 14.99
N LEU A 289 -5.91 -4.39 14.42
CA LEU A 289 -6.35 -5.10 13.22
C LEU A 289 -7.49 -6.09 13.46
N LYS A 290 -7.70 -6.52 14.72
CA LYS A 290 -8.85 -7.36 15.12
C LYS A 290 -10.14 -6.56 15.27
N ILE A 291 -10.07 -5.24 15.40
CA ILE A 291 -11.25 -4.39 15.53
C ILE A 291 -11.96 -4.29 14.16
N PRO A 292 -13.29 -4.48 14.10
CA PRO A 292 -14.04 -4.33 12.86
C PRO A 292 -13.81 -2.96 12.21
N GLY A 293 -13.58 -2.96 10.88
CA GLY A 293 -13.33 -1.73 10.14
C GLY A 293 -11.92 -1.14 10.29
N ALA A 294 -10.97 -1.88 10.88
CA ALA A 294 -9.59 -1.44 11.04
C ALA A 294 -8.90 -0.99 9.74
N GLN A 295 -9.22 -1.68 8.67
CA GLN A 295 -8.75 -1.36 7.32
C GLN A 295 -9.94 -1.07 6.42
N ARG A 296 -9.94 0.09 5.79
CA ARG A 296 -10.95 0.44 4.79
C ARG A 296 -10.31 0.50 3.41
N ILE A 297 -10.68 -0.42 2.54
CA ILE A 297 -10.30 -0.39 1.13
C ILE A 297 -11.11 0.73 0.46
N THR A 298 -10.42 1.71 -0.10
CA THR A 298 -11.02 2.93 -0.65
C THR A 298 -11.02 2.94 -2.18
N GLY A 299 -10.23 2.07 -2.78
CA GLY A 299 -9.89 2.19 -4.19
C GLY A 299 -8.90 3.32 -4.46
N LYS A 300 -8.47 3.44 -5.71
CA LYS A 300 -7.61 4.52 -6.16
C LYS A 300 -8.46 5.78 -6.37
N PRO A 301 -8.31 6.84 -5.56
CA PRO A 301 -9.06 8.07 -5.76
C PRO A 301 -8.65 8.74 -7.09
N ALA A 302 -9.62 9.31 -7.80
CA ALA A 302 -9.34 10.08 -9.01
C ALA A 302 -8.50 11.33 -8.68
N HIS A 303 -7.58 11.72 -9.56
CA HIS A 303 -6.72 12.91 -9.38
C HIS A 303 -7.52 14.18 -9.06
N MET A 304 -8.67 14.37 -9.72
CA MET A 304 -9.56 15.51 -9.48
C MET A 304 -10.11 15.52 -8.04
N ARG A 305 -10.39 14.35 -7.44
CA ARG A 305 -10.84 14.28 -6.04
C ARG A 305 -9.74 14.69 -5.08
N ILE A 306 -8.50 14.27 -5.35
CA ILE A 306 -7.32 14.66 -4.57
C ILE A 306 -7.11 16.18 -4.67
N PHE A 307 -7.20 16.74 -5.86
CA PHE A 307 -7.09 18.18 -6.09
C PHE A 307 -8.13 18.98 -5.27
N TRP A 308 -9.41 18.61 -5.37
CA TRP A 308 -10.48 19.27 -4.63
C TRP A 308 -10.36 19.09 -3.12
N TYR A 309 -9.84 17.94 -2.67
CA TYR A 309 -9.55 17.73 -1.25
C TYR A 309 -8.49 18.72 -0.73
N TYR A 310 -7.35 18.86 -1.44
CA TYR A 310 -6.32 19.78 -1.00
C TYR A 310 -6.73 21.25 -1.14
N LEU A 311 -7.52 21.60 -2.15
CA LEU A 311 -8.09 22.94 -2.26
C LEU A 311 -9.03 23.23 -1.07
N GLY A 312 -9.92 22.30 -0.74
CA GLY A 312 -10.79 22.39 0.42
C GLY A 312 -10.01 22.45 1.73
N LEU A 313 -8.95 21.66 1.88
CA LEU A 313 -8.07 21.73 3.04
C LEU A 313 -7.38 23.09 3.16
N GLY A 314 -6.92 23.66 2.05
CA GLY A 314 -6.36 25.01 2.02
C GLY A 314 -7.34 26.08 2.49
N VAL A 315 -8.57 26.07 1.94
CA VAL A 315 -9.66 26.97 2.36
C VAL A 315 -9.98 26.79 3.85
N PHE A 316 -10.02 25.55 4.32
CA PHE A 316 -10.22 25.22 5.72
C PHE A 316 -9.15 25.82 6.64
N LEU A 317 -7.88 25.65 6.29
CA LEU A 317 -6.78 26.21 7.08
C LEU A 317 -6.78 27.74 7.07
N LEU A 318 -7.10 28.36 5.94
CA LEU A 318 -7.25 29.82 5.85
C LEU A 318 -8.41 30.32 6.74
N ALA A 319 -9.53 29.60 6.75
CA ALA A 319 -10.67 29.93 7.64
C ALA A 319 -10.30 29.82 9.12
N ILE A 320 -9.58 28.75 9.51
CA ILE A 320 -9.08 28.58 10.88
C ILE A 320 -8.12 29.72 11.25
N TYR A 321 -7.16 30.05 10.38
CA TYR A 321 -6.21 31.14 10.57
C TYR A 321 -6.92 32.49 10.76
N ALA A 322 -7.89 32.81 9.88
CA ALA A 322 -8.69 34.01 10.01
C ALA A 322 -9.48 34.05 11.33
N CYS A 323 -10.06 32.91 11.75
CA CYS A 323 -10.72 32.80 13.05
C CYS A 323 -9.76 33.00 14.23
N ALA A 324 -8.54 32.44 14.15
CA ALA A 324 -7.52 32.62 15.18
C ALA A 324 -7.13 34.10 15.33
N ARG A 325 -6.82 34.77 14.22
CA ARG A 325 -6.50 36.21 14.19
C ARG A 325 -7.63 37.10 14.72
N ARG A 326 -8.88 36.75 14.37
CA ARG A 326 -10.06 37.46 14.87
C ARG A 326 -10.26 37.28 16.38
N ASN A 327 -10.02 36.07 16.87
CA ASN A 327 -10.08 35.78 18.29
C ASN A 327 -8.97 36.50 19.08
N GLU A 328 -7.79 36.66 18.50
CA GLU A 328 -6.67 37.41 19.11
C GLU A 328 -6.98 38.89 19.28
N LYS A 329 -7.55 39.56 18.25
CA LYS A 329 -7.96 40.98 18.33
C LYS A 329 -9.00 41.26 19.39
N HIS A 330 -9.82 40.27 19.74
CA HIS A 330 -10.86 40.40 20.78
C HIS A 330 -10.40 39.92 22.18
N LYS A 331 -9.15 39.55 22.36
CA LYS A 331 -8.62 39.07 23.66
C LYS A 331 -8.68 40.17 24.74
N ASP A 332 -8.35 41.40 24.37
CA ASP A 332 -8.26 42.53 25.30
C ASP A 332 -9.65 43.02 25.80
N CYS A 333 -10.73 42.66 25.10
CA CYS A 333 -12.11 43.04 25.47
C CYS A 333 -12.85 41.99 26.34
N ARG A 334 -12.21 40.88 26.71
CA ARG A 334 -12.85 39.75 27.42
C ARG A 334 -12.60 39.77 28.93
N GLU A 335 -12.71 40.90 29.57
CA GLU A 335 -12.71 40.96 31.03
C GLU A 335 -14.10 40.58 31.59
N THR A 336 -14.12 39.48 32.31
CA THR A 336 -15.07 39.02 33.34
C THR A 336 -16.51 38.57 33.01
N ALA A 337 -17.20 39.01 31.96
CA ALA A 337 -18.62 38.65 31.77
C ALA A 337 -18.89 37.50 30.77
N ASP A 338 -17.92 37.10 29.94
CA ASP A 338 -18.22 36.33 28.72
C ASP A 338 -17.55 34.94 28.62
N LEU A 339 -17.08 34.34 29.71
CA LEU A 339 -16.48 32.99 29.67
C LEU A 339 -17.42 31.91 29.09
N CYS A 340 -18.73 32.04 29.38
CA CYS A 340 -19.73 31.09 28.91
C CYS A 340 -20.01 31.25 27.40
N VAL A 341 -20.13 32.49 26.93
CA VAL A 341 -20.34 32.82 25.51
C VAL A 341 -19.09 32.43 24.70
N SER A 342 -17.90 32.70 25.24
CA SER A 342 -16.60 32.31 24.63
C SER A 342 -16.48 30.78 24.47
N ARG A 343 -16.82 30.01 25.52
CA ARG A 343 -16.83 28.53 25.45
C ARG A 343 -17.82 27.99 24.43
N ARG A 344 -19.04 28.56 24.37
CA ARG A 344 -20.07 28.17 23.39
C ARG A 344 -19.60 28.45 21.96
N LYS A 345 -18.99 29.61 21.70
CA LYS A 345 -18.44 29.99 20.39
C LYS A 345 -17.30 29.06 19.96
N LYS A 346 -16.33 28.74 20.85
CA LYS A 346 -15.26 27.77 20.59
C LYS A 346 -15.85 26.42 20.23
N ARG A 347 -16.81 25.93 21.01
CA ARG A 347 -17.46 24.64 20.74
C ARG A 347 -18.15 24.61 19.39
N LEU A 348 -18.89 25.69 19.04
CA LEU A 348 -19.56 25.80 17.74
C LEU A 348 -18.56 25.80 16.58
N GLN A 349 -17.48 26.60 16.66
CA GLN A 349 -16.42 26.58 15.65
C GLN A 349 -15.78 25.18 15.51
N GLY A 350 -15.51 24.51 16.63
CA GLY A 350 -14.98 23.13 16.62
C GLY A 350 -15.93 22.16 15.91
N ILE A 351 -17.25 22.27 16.15
CA ILE A 351 -18.26 21.43 15.48
C ILE A 351 -18.25 21.71 13.96
N VAL A 352 -18.31 22.98 13.55
CA VAL A 352 -18.30 23.37 12.13
C VAL A 352 -17.04 22.85 11.44
N PHE A 353 -15.87 23.00 12.06
CA PHE A 353 -14.60 22.51 11.53
C PHE A 353 -14.57 20.98 11.42
N SER A 354 -15.07 20.28 12.43
CA SER A 354 -15.16 18.81 12.41
C SER A 354 -16.11 18.32 11.31
N CYS A 355 -17.27 18.96 11.13
CA CYS A 355 -18.21 18.64 10.05
C CYS A 355 -17.58 18.87 8.67
N PHE A 356 -16.83 19.97 8.50
CA PHE A 356 -16.16 20.24 7.22
C PHE A 356 -15.07 19.22 6.89
N ILE A 357 -14.26 18.83 7.88
CA ILE A 357 -13.26 17.75 7.70
C ILE A 357 -13.94 16.43 7.38
N ALA A 358 -15.02 16.09 8.10
CA ALA A 358 -15.78 14.88 7.82
C ALA A 358 -16.33 14.88 6.39
N PHE A 359 -16.83 16.05 5.92
CA PHE A 359 -17.27 16.22 4.53
C PHE A 359 -16.12 15.99 3.53
N LEU A 360 -14.93 16.58 3.75
CA LEU A 360 -13.77 16.39 2.87
C LEU A 360 -13.34 14.92 2.82
N LEU A 361 -13.32 14.24 3.97
CA LEU A 361 -12.98 12.82 4.04
C LEU A 361 -14.04 11.96 3.34
N LEU A 362 -15.33 12.22 3.56
CA LEU A 362 -16.40 11.51 2.87
C LEU A 362 -16.33 11.72 1.36
N PHE A 363 -16.07 12.95 0.90
CA PHE A 363 -15.90 13.25 -0.52
C PHE A 363 -14.73 12.50 -1.13
N LEU A 364 -13.56 12.47 -0.45
CA LEU A 364 -12.37 11.75 -0.91
C LEU A 364 -12.61 10.24 -0.99
N LEU A 365 -13.29 9.68 0.02
CA LEU A 365 -13.48 8.25 0.21
C LEU A 365 -14.79 7.73 -0.37
N PHE A 366 -15.54 8.58 -1.08
CA PHE A 366 -16.81 8.18 -1.67
C PHE A 366 -16.59 7.05 -2.68
N PRO A 367 -17.29 5.90 -2.53
CA PRO A 367 -17.08 4.74 -3.39
C PRO A 367 -17.33 5.08 -4.85
N GLN A 368 -16.52 4.54 -5.74
CA GLN A 368 -16.73 4.66 -7.17
C GLN A 368 -17.92 3.78 -7.58
N LYS A 369 -18.72 4.28 -8.53
CA LYS A 369 -19.83 3.51 -9.09
C LYS A 369 -19.25 2.30 -9.83
N LYS A 370 -19.69 1.11 -9.43
CA LYS A 370 -19.35 -0.13 -10.13
C LYS A 370 -20.17 -0.21 -11.40
N SER A 371 -19.54 -0.62 -12.49
CA SER A 371 -20.15 -0.89 -13.79
C SER A 371 -19.65 -2.23 -14.29
N PHE A 372 -20.30 -2.77 -15.30
CA PHE A 372 -19.82 -4.00 -15.94
C PHE A 372 -18.40 -3.81 -16.47
N GLU A 373 -17.53 -4.74 -16.11
CA GLU A 373 -16.16 -4.84 -16.65
C GLU A 373 -15.60 -6.25 -16.47
N ILE A 374 -14.78 -6.66 -17.43
CA ILE A 374 -13.93 -7.84 -17.33
C ILE A 374 -12.49 -7.37 -17.47
N ASP A 375 -11.65 -7.66 -16.48
CA ASP A 375 -10.22 -7.36 -16.52
C ASP A 375 -9.42 -8.67 -16.58
N PHE A 376 -8.68 -8.88 -17.64
CA PHE A 376 -7.68 -9.95 -17.74
C PHE A 376 -6.36 -9.39 -17.23
N LEU A 377 -5.87 -9.94 -16.13
CA LEU A 377 -4.66 -9.43 -15.46
C LEU A 377 -3.41 -10.00 -16.14
N ASP A 378 -2.39 -9.16 -16.29
CA ASP A 378 -1.05 -9.65 -16.60
C ASP A 378 -0.47 -10.31 -15.35
N VAL A 379 -0.73 -11.60 -15.20
CA VAL A 379 -0.18 -12.43 -14.11
C VAL A 379 1.13 -13.14 -14.51
N GLY A 380 1.62 -12.94 -15.74
CA GLY A 380 2.67 -13.71 -16.37
C GLY A 380 2.08 -14.96 -17.02
N GLN A 381 2.77 -16.10 -16.97
CA GLN A 381 2.23 -17.37 -17.46
C GLN A 381 1.23 -17.91 -16.45
N GLY A 382 -0.07 -17.85 -16.82
CA GLY A 382 -1.21 -18.24 -16.01
C GLY A 382 -2.43 -17.37 -16.26
N ASP A 383 -3.49 -17.59 -15.50
CA ASP A 383 -4.75 -16.88 -15.61
C ASP A 383 -5.10 -16.09 -14.35
N GLY A 384 -5.73 -14.94 -14.55
CA GLY A 384 -6.30 -14.14 -13.47
C GLY A 384 -7.31 -13.16 -14.05
N ILE A 385 -8.60 -13.46 -13.91
CA ILE A 385 -9.68 -12.73 -14.56
C ILE A 385 -10.62 -12.17 -13.49
N TYR A 386 -10.71 -10.85 -13.43
CA TYR A 386 -11.68 -10.17 -12.59
C TYR A 386 -12.89 -9.78 -13.40
N LEU A 387 -14.08 -10.06 -12.87
CA LEU A 387 -15.35 -9.71 -13.48
C LEU A 387 -16.21 -8.95 -12.47
N CYS A 388 -16.68 -7.78 -12.84
CA CYS A 388 -17.67 -7.00 -12.10
C CYS A 388 -18.95 -6.91 -12.89
N THR A 389 -20.07 -7.34 -12.29
CA THR A 389 -21.38 -7.20 -12.93
C THR A 389 -21.88 -5.76 -12.86
N GLY A 390 -22.77 -5.34 -13.75
CA GLY A 390 -23.46 -4.05 -13.65
C GLY A 390 -24.24 -3.86 -12.34
N GLY A 391 -24.58 -4.98 -11.68
CA GLY A 391 -25.17 -4.99 -10.35
C GLY A 391 -24.18 -4.82 -9.19
N GLY A 392 -22.86 -4.79 -9.48
CA GLY A 392 -21.79 -4.57 -8.50
C GLY A 392 -21.27 -5.84 -7.82
N THR A 393 -21.68 -7.04 -8.26
CA THR A 393 -21.12 -8.32 -7.78
C THR A 393 -19.73 -8.51 -8.36
N SER A 394 -18.76 -8.84 -7.51
CA SER A 394 -17.37 -9.07 -7.88
C SER A 394 -17.10 -10.57 -7.96
N MET A 395 -16.59 -11.01 -9.10
CA MET A 395 -16.21 -12.39 -9.36
C MET A 395 -14.74 -12.43 -9.78
N PHE A 396 -14.09 -13.54 -9.51
CA PHE A 396 -12.71 -13.78 -9.95
C PHE A 396 -12.60 -15.20 -10.50
N ILE A 397 -11.89 -15.39 -11.59
CA ILE A 397 -11.65 -16.70 -12.19
C ILE A 397 -10.15 -16.93 -12.19
N ASP A 398 -9.74 -18.05 -11.59
CA ASP A 398 -8.34 -18.47 -11.41
C ASP A 398 -7.53 -17.44 -10.59
N GLY A 399 -6.26 -17.29 -10.84
CA GLY A 399 -5.40 -16.35 -10.14
C GLY A 399 -4.07 -16.98 -9.77
N GLY A 400 -3.32 -17.43 -10.77
CA GLY A 400 -2.03 -18.05 -10.57
C GLY A 400 -0.97 -17.58 -11.55
N SER A 401 0.27 -18.06 -11.33
CA SER A 401 1.40 -17.85 -12.23
C SER A 401 2.49 -18.88 -11.98
N THR A 402 3.16 -19.32 -13.05
CA THR A 402 4.38 -20.16 -12.94
C THR A 402 5.67 -19.34 -12.98
N ASP A 403 5.67 -18.15 -13.54
CA ASP A 403 6.87 -17.30 -13.73
C ASP A 403 6.92 -16.09 -12.78
N VAL A 404 5.78 -15.60 -12.29
CA VAL A 404 5.72 -14.46 -11.35
C VAL A 404 5.58 -14.95 -9.91
N LYS A 405 6.64 -14.75 -9.12
CA LYS A 405 6.61 -15.06 -7.69
C LYS A 405 5.69 -14.09 -6.93
N GLN A 406 4.93 -14.63 -5.98
CA GLN A 406 4.01 -13.88 -5.12
C GLN A 406 3.01 -13.03 -5.93
N VAL A 407 2.42 -13.62 -6.98
CA VAL A 407 1.48 -12.98 -7.89
C VAL A 407 0.23 -12.45 -7.17
N GLY A 408 -0.29 -13.17 -6.19
CA GLY A 408 -1.39 -12.74 -5.34
C GLY A 408 -1.08 -11.45 -4.60
N LYS A 409 0.10 -11.41 -3.95
CA LYS A 409 0.55 -10.27 -3.14
C LYS A 409 0.89 -9.02 -3.95
N TYR A 410 1.54 -9.18 -5.11
CA TYR A 410 2.09 -8.04 -5.86
C TYR A 410 1.28 -7.64 -7.09
N ARG A 411 0.38 -8.49 -7.60
CA ARG A 411 -0.48 -8.18 -8.75
C ARG A 411 -1.95 -8.21 -8.42
N ILE A 412 -2.49 -9.32 -7.87
CA ILE A 412 -3.93 -9.50 -7.65
C ILE A 412 -4.45 -8.58 -6.54
N LEU A 413 -3.89 -8.66 -5.33
CA LEU A 413 -4.35 -7.84 -4.19
C LEU A 413 -4.25 -6.33 -4.44
N PRO A 414 -3.14 -5.78 -4.99
CA PRO A 414 -3.08 -4.36 -5.32
C PRO A 414 -4.11 -3.95 -6.37
N PHE A 415 -4.39 -4.81 -7.36
CA PHE A 415 -5.43 -4.58 -8.35
C PHE A 415 -6.81 -4.50 -7.71
N LEU A 416 -7.20 -5.49 -6.90
CA LEU A 416 -8.49 -5.53 -6.23
C LEU A 416 -8.68 -4.33 -5.30
N LYS A 417 -7.64 -3.99 -4.53
CA LYS A 417 -7.65 -2.81 -3.67
C LYS A 417 -7.77 -1.52 -4.46
N ALA A 418 -7.04 -1.38 -5.59
CA ALA A 418 -7.14 -0.19 -6.46
C ALA A 418 -8.53 -0.01 -7.07
N LYS A 419 -9.24 -1.12 -7.35
CA LYS A 419 -10.64 -1.12 -7.78
C LYS A 419 -11.63 -0.80 -6.64
N GLY A 420 -11.19 -0.73 -5.40
CA GLY A 420 -12.07 -0.54 -4.23
C GLY A 420 -12.92 -1.79 -3.93
N VAL A 421 -12.43 -2.96 -4.33
CA VAL A 421 -13.09 -4.23 -4.04
C VAL A 421 -12.61 -4.70 -2.69
N SER A 422 -13.49 -4.75 -1.71
CA SER A 422 -13.19 -5.20 -0.35
C SER A 422 -13.43 -6.69 -0.13
N GLU A 423 -14.18 -7.31 -1.03
CA GLU A 423 -14.59 -8.70 -0.97
C GLU A 423 -14.86 -9.23 -2.37
N ILE A 424 -14.42 -10.43 -2.66
CA ILE A 424 -14.83 -11.19 -3.84
C ILE A 424 -16.01 -12.07 -3.46
N SER A 425 -17.14 -11.90 -4.16
CA SER A 425 -18.35 -12.70 -3.91
C SER A 425 -18.14 -14.15 -4.34
N TYR A 426 -17.62 -14.38 -5.54
CA TYR A 426 -17.34 -15.71 -6.07
C TYR A 426 -15.96 -15.77 -6.67
N TRP A 427 -15.19 -16.76 -6.25
CA TRP A 427 -13.90 -17.10 -6.86
C TRP A 427 -14.01 -18.48 -7.50
N PHE A 428 -13.97 -18.54 -8.82
CA PHE A 428 -14.04 -19.78 -9.58
C PHE A 428 -12.62 -20.28 -9.86
N VAL A 429 -12.40 -21.56 -9.70
CA VAL A 429 -11.15 -22.25 -10.02
C VAL A 429 -11.42 -23.22 -11.15
N SER A 430 -10.79 -22.98 -12.31
CA SER A 430 -10.92 -23.86 -13.46
C SER A 430 -10.33 -25.24 -13.17
N HIS A 431 -9.10 -25.26 -12.69
CA HIS A 431 -8.36 -26.43 -12.20
C HIS A 431 -7.28 -26.02 -11.20
N THR A 432 -6.58 -26.99 -10.59
CA THR A 432 -5.73 -26.74 -9.41
C THR A 432 -4.23 -26.61 -9.73
N ASP A 433 -3.84 -26.37 -10.97
CA ASP A 433 -2.43 -26.17 -11.31
C ASP A 433 -1.92 -24.79 -10.87
N THR A 434 -0.60 -24.70 -10.72
CA THR A 434 0.06 -23.55 -10.08
C THR A 434 -0.24 -22.24 -10.78
N ASP A 435 -0.33 -22.22 -12.09
CA ASP A 435 -0.63 -21.06 -12.91
C ASP A 435 -2.10 -20.58 -12.81
N HIS A 436 -2.95 -21.35 -12.13
CA HIS A 436 -4.34 -20.98 -11.87
C HIS A 436 -4.63 -20.70 -10.38
N VAL A 437 -3.86 -21.27 -9.42
CA VAL A 437 -4.21 -21.17 -8.01
C VAL A 437 -3.13 -20.56 -7.08
N SER A 438 -1.89 -20.34 -7.55
CA SER A 438 -0.81 -19.87 -6.67
C SER A 438 -1.11 -18.52 -6.01
N GLY A 439 -1.68 -17.59 -6.75
CA GLY A 439 -2.08 -16.28 -6.23
C GLY A 439 -3.32 -16.35 -5.34
N LEU A 440 -4.28 -17.24 -5.63
CA LEU A 440 -5.43 -17.47 -4.76
C LEU A 440 -5.00 -17.93 -3.37
N LYS A 441 -4.06 -18.88 -3.27
CA LYS A 441 -3.49 -19.33 -1.98
C LYS A 441 -2.92 -18.13 -1.19
N GLU A 442 -2.18 -17.25 -1.86
CA GLU A 442 -1.62 -16.04 -1.23
C GLU A 442 -2.70 -15.04 -0.78
N VAL A 443 -3.75 -14.88 -1.60
CA VAL A 443 -4.89 -14.01 -1.27
C VAL A 443 -5.62 -14.50 -0.03
N LEU A 444 -5.90 -15.80 0.07
CA LEU A 444 -6.54 -16.41 1.24
C LEU A 444 -5.67 -16.23 2.50
N VAL A 445 -4.39 -16.58 2.43
CA VAL A 445 -3.45 -16.44 3.56
C VAL A 445 -3.29 -14.97 4.00
N SER A 446 -3.43 -14.01 3.09
CA SER A 446 -3.39 -12.57 3.43
C SER A 446 -4.57 -12.11 4.30
N GLY A 447 -5.61 -12.95 4.44
CA GLY A 447 -6.87 -12.60 5.11
C GLY A 447 -7.79 -11.70 4.27
N TYR A 448 -7.57 -11.60 2.95
CA TYR A 448 -8.51 -10.92 2.05
C TYR A 448 -9.79 -11.73 1.91
N ARG A 449 -10.93 -11.04 1.97
CA ARG A 449 -12.22 -11.70 2.06
C ARG A 449 -12.68 -12.27 0.71
N VAL A 450 -12.90 -13.60 0.67
CA VAL A 450 -13.52 -14.32 -0.42
C VAL A 450 -14.75 -15.02 0.17
N GLU A 451 -15.95 -14.73 -0.34
CA GLU A 451 -17.19 -15.28 0.24
C GLU A 451 -17.38 -16.73 -0.19
N TYR A 452 -17.32 -17.00 -1.49
CA TYR A 452 -17.50 -18.32 -2.06
C TYR A 452 -16.31 -18.71 -2.94
N LEU A 453 -15.76 -19.90 -2.72
CA LEU A 453 -14.78 -20.54 -3.59
C LEU A 453 -15.47 -21.72 -4.32
N VAL A 454 -15.37 -21.75 -5.64
CA VAL A 454 -16.13 -22.66 -6.48
C VAL A 454 -15.19 -23.51 -7.32
N PHE A 455 -15.36 -24.84 -7.26
CA PHE A 455 -14.62 -25.84 -8.04
C PHE A 455 -15.56 -26.67 -8.92
N ALA A 456 -14.99 -27.38 -9.89
CA ALA A 456 -15.73 -28.43 -10.60
C ALA A 456 -16.04 -29.62 -9.68
N LYS A 457 -17.24 -30.18 -9.77
CA LYS A 457 -17.66 -31.33 -8.95
C LYS A 457 -16.85 -32.59 -9.27
N ALA A 458 -16.41 -32.73 -10.51
CA ALA A 458 -15.61 -33.87 -10.97
C ALA A 458 -14.28 -34.01 -10.21
N VAL A 459 -13.67 -32.88 -9.80
CA VAL A 459 -12.36 -32.86 -9.10
C VAL A 459 -12.47 -32.75 -7.57
N GLU A 460 -13.67 -32.85 -6.99
CA GLU A 460 -13.89 -32.73 -5.54
C GLU A 460 -13.04 -33.68 -4.70
N LYS A 461 -12.74 -34.86 -5.22
CA LYS A 461 -11.99 -35.90 -4.51
C LYS A 461 -10.47 -35.78 -4.66
N GLU A 462 -9.99 -34.93 -5.53
CA GLU A 462 -8.56 -34.73 -5.76
C GLU A 462 -7.86 -34.13 -4.55
N ALA A 463 -6.62 -34.57 -4.30
CA ALA A 463 -5.83 -34.12 -3.16
C ALA A 463 -5.58 -32.61 -3.15
N LYS A 464 -5.18 -32.04 -4.31
CA LYS A 464 -4.92 -30.60 -4.46
C LYS A 464 -6.17 -29.75 -4.21
N THR A 465 -7.34 -30.23 -4.72
CA THR A 465 -8.65 -29.56 -4.52
C THR A 465 -9.04 -29.57 -3.05
N LYS A 466 -8.89 -30.71 -2.36
CA LYS A 466 -9.16 -30.81 -0.92
C LYS A 466 -8.27 -29.89 -0.09
N GLU A 467 -6.95 -29.88 -0.34
CA GLU A 467 -6.00 -28.99 0.32
C GLU A 467 -6.41 -27.52 0.21
N LEU A 468 -6.72 -27.07 -1.03
CA LEU A 468 -7.12 -25.70 -1.27
C LEU A 468 -8.49 -25.36 -0.65
N ALA A 469 -9.44 -26.32 -0.68
CA ALA A 469 -10.73 -26.17 -0.03
C ALA A 469 -10.62 -26.07 1.52
N GLU A 470 -9.73 -26.83 2.13
CA GLU A 470 -9.46 -26.76 3.58
C GLU A 470 -8.79 -25.42 3.93
N LEU A 471 -7.81 -24.98 3.14
CA LEU A 471 -7.20 -23.67 3.30
C LEU A 471 -8.26 -22.54 3.22
N ALA A 472 -9.16 -22.59 2.25
CA ALA A 472 -10.22 -21.62 2.11
C ALA A 472 -11.17 -21.61 3.32
N ARG A 473 -11.61 -22.78 3.76
CA ARG A 473 -12.49 -22.92 4.96
C ARG A 473 -11.83 -22.40 6.23
N SER A 474 -10.53 -22.64 6.42
CA SER A 474 -9.77 -22.14 7.58
C SER A 474 -9.70 -20.61 7.63
N HIS A 475 -9.89 -19.94 6.47
CA HIS A 475 -9.94 -18.47 6.36
C HIS A 475 -11.39 -17.93 6.21
N GLY A 476 -12.41 -18.75 6.52
CA GLY A 476 -13.81 -18.34 6.55
C GLY A 476 -14.51 -18.28 5.20
N THR A 477 -13.90 -18.83 4.13
CA THR A 477 -14.48 -18.93 2.78
C THR A 477 -15.37 -20.16 2.68
N LYS A 478 -16.57 -20.01 2.12
CA LYS A 478 -17.48 -21.12 1.84
C LYS A 478 -17.07 -21.80 0.53
N VAL A 479 -17.02 -23.11 0.51
CA VAL A 479 -16.59 -23.89 -0.65
C VAL A 479 -17.79 -24.58 -1.28
N PHE A 480 -17.95 -24.41 -2.59
CA PHE A 480 -18.99 -25.04 -3.41
C PHE A 480 -18.39 -25.78 -4.60
N TYR A 481 -19.17 -26.72 -5.11
CA TYR A 481 -18.81 -27.51 -6.28
C TYR A 481 -19.90 -27.40 -7.32
N MET A 482 -19.54 -27.07 -8.56
CA MET A 482 -20.45 -26.95 -9.70
C MET A 482 -20.23 -28.07 -10.72
N GLN A 483 -21.28 -28.43 -11.40
CA GLN A 483 -21.25 -29.33 -12.55
C GLN A 483 -22.03 -28.75 -13.72
N ALA A 484 -21.91 -29.35 -14.91
CA ALA A 484 -22.63 -28.93 -16.09
C ALA A 484 -24.14 -28.79 -15.85
N GLY A 485 -24.68 -27.60 -16.13
CA GLY A 485 -26.06 -27.21 -15.89
C GLY A 485 -26.27 -26.31 -14.67
N ASP A 486 -25.35 -26.31 -13.70
CA ASP A 486 -25.45 -25.46 -12.52
C ASP A 486 -25.25 -24.00 -12.90
N THR A 487 -25.91 -23.11 -12.17
CA THR A 487 -25.87 -21.67 -12.45
C THR A 487 -25.81 -20.85 -11.16
N VAL A 488 -24.83 -19.98 -11.04
CA VAL A 488 -24.77 -18.91 -10.00
C VAL A 488 -25.46 -17.69 -10.58
N ARG A 489 -26.49 -17.18 -9.91
CA ARG A 489 -27.23 -15.99 -10.33
C ARG A 489 -26.97 -14.83 -9.38
N SER A 490 -26.77 -13.66 -9.92
CA SER A 490 -26.65 -12.41 -9.15
C SER A 490 -27.36 -11.28 -9.87
N LYS A 491 -28.50 -10.87 -9.34
CA LYS A 491 -29.37 -9.84 -9.95
C LYS A 491 -29.73 -10.20 -11.40
N ARG A 492 -29.12 -9.47 -12.38
CA ARG A 492 -29.35 -9.67 -13.83
C ARG A 492 -28.26 -10.51 -14.50
N ALA A 493 -27.21 -10.88 -13.75
CA ALA A 493 -26.09 -11.65 -14.26
C ALA A 493 -26.22 -13.14 -13.87
N ALA A 494 -25.75 -13.99 -14.73
CA ALA A 494 -25.66 -15.44 -14.51
C ALA A 494 -24.28 -15.95 -14.91
N MET A 495 -23.70 -16.83 -14.07
CA MET A 495 -22.52 -17.62 -14.39
C MET A 495 -22.93 -19.08 -14.44
N ARG A 496 -22.92 -19.68 -15.62
CA ARG A 496 -23.36 -21.06 -15.87
C ARG A 496 -22.16 -21.97 -16.07
N CYS A 497 -22.14 -23.10 -15.40
CA CYS A 497 -21.21 -24.19 -15.67
C CYS A 497 -21.67 -24.97 -16.88
N LEU A 498 -20.83 -25.09 -17.89
CA LEU A 498 -21.09 -25.85 -19.11
C LEU A 498 -20.47 -27.25 -19.06
N TYR A 499 -19.38 -27.40 -18.34
CA TYR A 499 -18.55 -28.59 -18.20
C TYR A 499 -17.69 -28.49 -16.92
N PRO A 500 -17.29 -29.61 -16.27
CA PRO A 500 -17.66 -30.99 -16.55
C PRO A 500 -18.99 -31.43 -15.89
N LYS A 501 -19.50 -32.60 -16.23
CA LYS A 501 -20.47 -33.32 -15.39
C LYS A 501 -19.74 -33.99 -14.23
N ALA A 502 -20.44 -34.26 -13.13
CA ALA A 502 -19.86 -34.93 -11.97
C ALA A 502 -19.31 -36.35 -12.27
N SER A 503 -19.82 -36.98 -13.31
CA SER A 503 -19.42 -38.32 -13.77
C SER A 503 -18.24 -38.32 -14.74
N ASP A 504 -17.88 -37.16 -15.30
CA ASP A 504 -16.84 -37.06 -16.32
C ASP A 504 -15.48 -37.39 -15.68
N LYS A 505 -14.65 -38.11 -16.39
CA LYS A 505 -13.31 -38.53 -16.01
C LYS A 505 -12.38 -38.23 -17.19
N ALA A 506 -11.18 -37.77 -16.91
CA ALA A 506 -10.14 -37.56 -17.89
C ALA A 506 -8.81 -38.04 -17.33
N GLU A 507 -7.86 -38.38 -18.21
CA GLU A 507 -6.50 -38.72 -17.84
C GLU A 507 -5.72 -37.45 -17.47
N ASP A 508 -5.98 -36.35 -18.19
CA ASP A 508 -5.42 -35.03 -17.91
C ASP A 508 -6.40 -34.20 -17.07
N VAL A 509 -5.91 -33.61 -15.98
CA VAL A 509 -6.71 -32.75 -15.10
C VAL A 509 -7.21 -31.51 -15.84
N ASN A 510 -6.48 -31.04 -16.85
CA ASN A 510 -6.88 -29.91 -17.70
C ASN A 510 -8.19 -30.19 -18.41
N ASP A 511 -8.44 -31.44 -18.81
CA ASP A 511 -9.69 -31.84 -19.45
C ASP A 511 -10.89 -31.97 -18.48
N LEU A 512 -10.68 -31.67 -17.18
CA LEU A 512 -11.76 -31.52 -16.19
C LEU A 512 -11.91 -30.05 -15.70
N CYS A 513 -11.38 -29.08 -16.45
CA CYS A 513 -11.54 -27.67 -16.16
C CYS A 513 -12.99 -27.24 -16.06
N LEU A 514 -13.28 -26.33 -15.13
CA LEU A 514 -14.58 -25.70 -14.97
C LEU A 514 -14.82 -24.70 -16.12
N VAL A 515 -15.59 -25.10 -17.13
CA VAL A 515 -15.95 -24.23 -18.26
C VAL A 515 -17.14 -23.37 -17.87
N LEU A 516 -17.00 -22.06 -17.93
CA LEU A 516 -17.95 -21.07 -17.44
C LEU A 516 -18.46 -20.19 -18.58
N GLN A 517 -19.77 -20.00 -18.66
CA GLN A 517 -20.41 -18.99 -19.49
C GLN A 517 -21.03 -17.91 -18.59
N PHE A 518 -20.63 -16.70 -18.82
CA PHE A 518 -21.21 -15.51 -18.17
C PHE A 518 -22.23 -14.86 -19.10
N GLU A 519 -23.37 -14.42 -18.54
CA GLU A 519 -24.42 -13.70 -19.24
C GLU A 519 -24.95 -12.53 -18.38
N GLU A 520 -25.05 -11.33 -18.95
CA GLU A 520 -25.72 -10.17 -18.35
C GLU A 520 -26.33 -9.29 -19.47
N GLY A 521 -27.65 -9.37 -19.65
CA GLY A 521 -28.31 -8.73 -20.79
C GLY A 521 -27.80 -9.29 -22.12
N ASP A 522 -27.34 -8.40 -23.01
CA ASP A 522 -26.77 -8.78 -24.30
C ASP A 522 -25.28 -9.17 -24.24
N ILE A 523 -24.69 -9.13 -23.05
CA ILE A 523 -23.27 -9.42 -22.86
C ILE A 523 -23.11 -10.91 -22.54
N SER A 524 -22.25 -11.58 -23.29
CA SER A 524 -21.86 -12.96 -23.04
C SER A 524 -20.36 -13.14 -23.08
N ALA A 525 -19.82 -13.94 -22.15
CA ALA A 525 -18.41 -14.28 -22.10
C ALA A 525 -18.21 -15.77 -21.82
N LEU A 526 -17.18 -16.37 -22.42
CA LEU A 526 -16.83 -17.78 -22.25
C LEU A 526 -15.41 -17.91 -21.71
N PHE A 527 -15.26 -18.74 -20.67
CA PHE A 527 -14.00 -19.04 -19.99
C PHE A 527 -13.85 -20.57 -19.91
N GLY A 528 -12.96 -21.13 -20.72
CA GLY A 528 -12.77 -22.58 -20.81
C GLY A 528 -11.68 -23.12 -19.89
N GLY A 529 -10.83 -22.26 -19.32
CA GLY A 529 -9.62 -22.68 -18.62
C GLY A 529 -8.60 -23.24 -19.60
N ASP A 530 -8.07 -24.42 -19.31
CA ASP A 530 -7.01 -25.06 -20.10
C ASP A 530 -7.50 -26.33 -20.83
N ILE A 531 -8.78 -26.37 -21.21
CA ILE A 531 -9.36 -27.49 -21.96
C ILE A 531 -8.67 -27.71 -23.30
N SER A 532 -8.64 -28.98 -23.72
CA SER A 532 -8.14 -29.40 -25.03
C SER A 532 -9.23 -29.31 -26.13
N THR A 533 -8.78 -29.45 -27.39
CA THR A 533 -9.71 -29.54 -28.56
C THR A 533 -10.75 -30.64 -28.40
N ASP A 534 -10.42 -31.77 -27.75
CA ASP A 534 -11.35 -32.88 -27.54
C ASP A 534 -12.54 -32.47 -26.66
N VAL A 535 -12.28 -31.69 -25.62
CA VAL A 535 -13.33 -31.14 -24.74
C VAL A 535 -14.14 -30.07 -25.48
N GLU A 536 -13.48 -29.21 -26.26
CA GLU A 536 -14.17 -28.22 -27.11
C GLU A 536 -15.15 -28.89 -28.07
N GLU A 537 -14.76 -29.99 -28.75
CA GLU A 537 -15.64 -30.76 -29.60
C GLU A 537 -16.83 -31.37 -28.85
N GLN A 538 -16.59 -31.89 -27.63
CA GLN A 538 -17.68 -32.40 -26.79
C GLN A 538 -18.68 -31.30 -26.45
N LEU A 539 -18.20 -30.08 -26.13
CA LEU A 539 -19.04 -28.92 -25.84
C LEU A 539 -19.89 -28.53 -27.05
N ILE A 540 -19.34 -28.55 -28.26
CA ILE A 540 -20.06 -28.25 -29.50
C ILE A 540 -21.19 -29.24 -29.71
N ARG A 541 -20.92 -30.54 -29.51
CA ARG A 541 -21.93 -31.61 -29.70
C ARG A 541 -23.08 -31.60 -28.67
N ARG A 542 -22.80 -31.08 -27.45
CA ARG A 542 -23.73 -31.12 -26.32
C ARG A 542 -24.78 -30.01 -26.32
N ARG A 543 -24.59 -28.91 -27.09
CA ARG A 543 -25.52 -27.77 -27.09
C ARG A 543 -25.45 -26.93 -28.37
N LYS A 544 -26.55 -26.20 -28.64
CA LYS A 544 -26.52 -25.09 -29.59
C LYS A 544 -25.84 -23.87 -28.94
N TRP A 545 -25.04 -23.18 -29.72
CA TRP A 545 -24.32 -22.02 -29.27
C TRP A 545 -24.94 -20.74 -29.81
N ASP A 546 -25.11 -19.76 -28.95
CA ASP A 546 -25.35 -18.38 -29.34
C ASP A 546 -24.01 -17.65 -29.47
N LYS A 547 -24.02 -16.49 -30.10
CA LYS A 547 -22.82 -15.66 -30.23
C LYS A 547 -22.27 -15.31 -28.85
N VAL A 548 -20.98 -15.54 -28.62
CA VAL A 548 -20.25 -15.15 -27.42
C VAL A 548 -19.47 -13.87 -27.71
N LEU A 549 -19.66 -12.79 -26.95
CA LEU A 549 -19.01 -11.52 -27.25
C LEU A 549 -17.54 -11.52 -26.83
N VAL A 550 -17.22 -12.10 -25.66
CA VAL A 550 -15.86 -12.14 -25.12
C VAL A 550 -15.45 -13.59 -24.88
N PHE A 551 -14.37 -14.00 -25.47
CA PHE A 551 -13.81 -15.34 -25.31
C PHE A 551 -12.42 -15.26 -24.69
N LYS A 552 -12.17 -15.99 -23.61
CA LYS A 552 -10.83 -16.24 -23.11
C LYS A 552 -10.25 -17.40 -23.91
N ALA A 553 -9.17 -17.15 -24.65
CA ALA A 553 -8.51 -18.19 -25.43
C ALA A 553 -8.11 -19.37 -24.53
N ASP A 554 -8.61 -20.57 -24.85
CA ASP A 554 -8.39 -21.76 -24.04
C ASP A 554 -6.90 -22.13 -24.02
N HIS A 555 -6.44 -22.63 -22.87
CA HIS A 555 -5.09 -23.09 -22.63
C HIS A 555 -4.04 -22.04 -23.06
N HIS A 556 -4.25 -20.78 -22.67
CA HIS A 556 -3.37 -19.62 -22.95
C HIS A 556 -3.09 -19.39 -24.45
N GLY A 557 -3.95 -19.89 -25.34
CA GLY A 557 -3.72 -19.88 -26.79
C GLY A 557 -2.83 -21.01 -27.28
N SER A 558 -2.90 -22.19 -26.67
CA SER A 558 -2.21 -23.40 -27.09
C SER A 558 -2.61 -23.81 -28.51
N ARG A 559 -1.70 -24.44 -29.25
CA ARG A 559 -2.00 -25.06 -30.54
C ARG A 559 -2.99 -26.20 -30.46
N TYR A 560 -3.10 -26.85 -29.30
CA TYR A 560 -3.96 -27.98 -29.00
C TYR A 560 -5.32 -27.58 -28.41
N ALA A 561 -5.64 -26.31 -28.49
CA ALA A 561 -6.93 -25.74 -28.10
C ALA A 561 -7.36 -24.66 -29.11
N ASN A 562 -8.51 -24.03 -28.91
CA ASN A 562 -9.06 -22.98 -29.78
C ASN A 562 -9.37 -23.53 -31.18
N ALA A 563 -10.10 -24.67 -31.25
CA ALA A 563 -10.48 -25.31 -32.50
C ALA A 563 -11.31 -24.38 -33.38
N GLU A 564 -11.08 -24.44 -34.69
CA GLU A 564 -11.85 -23.69 -35.69
C GLU A 564 -13.36 -23.92 -35.54
N ALA A 565 -13.77 -25.18 -35.32
CA ALA A 565 -15.17 -25.55 -35.12
C ALA A 565 -15.82 -24.82 -33.93
N LEU A 566 -15.10 -24.68 -32.79
CA LEU A 566 -15.60 -23.94 -31.65
C LEU A 566 -15.73 -22.45 -32.01
N LEU A 567 -14.69 -21.85 -32.60
CA LEU A 567 -14.66 -20.43 -32.97
C LEU A 567 -15.78 -20.08 -33.97
N GLN A 568 -16.09 -20.97 -34.93
CA GLN A 568 -17.19 -20.80 -35.86
C GLN A 568 -18.57 -20.89 -35.17
N CYS A 569 -18.70 -21.73 -34.14
CA CYS A 569 -19.92 -21.86 -33.35
C CYS A 569 -20.19 -20.63 -32.48
N ILE A 570 -19.16 -20.17 -31.69
CA ILE A 570 -19.31 -19.08 -30.73
C ILE A 570 -19.12 -17.69 -31.36
N ARG A 571 -18.43 -17.56 -32.48
CA ARG A 571 -18.18 -16.32 -33.24
C ARG A 571 -17.81 -15.12 -32.34
N PRO A 572 -16.69 -15.19 -31.62
CA PRO A 572 -16.37 -14.18 -30.61
C PRO A 572 -16.02 -12.83 -31.26
N GLU A 573 -16.46 -11.73 -30.64
CA GLU A 573 -16.07 -10.38 -31.09
C GLU A 573 -14.67 -10.01 -30.56
N ILE A 574 -14.38 -10.39 -29.31
CA ILE A 574 -13.08 -10.15 -28.65
C ILE A 574 -12.60 -11.48 -28.10
N THR A 575 -11.36 -11.84 -28.43
CA THR A 575 -10.65 -12.97 -27.82
C THR A 575 -9.42 -12.48 -27.10
N VAL A 576 -9.24 -12.93 -25.85
CA VAL A 576 -8.11 -12.54 -25.02
C VAL A 576 -7.31 -13.77 -24.61
N ALA A 577 -5.99 -13.77 -24.88
CA ALA A 577 -5.06 -14.76 -24.38
C ALA A 577 -4.27 -14.18 -23.20
N SER A 578 -4.20 -14.93 -22.09
CA SER A 578 -3.31 -14.64 -20.97
C SER A 578 -2.06 -15.50 -21.10
N ALA A 579 -0.89 -14.89 -21.23
CA ALA A 579 0.38 -15.62 -21.33
C ALA A 579 1.54 -14.77 -20.80
N GLY A 580 2.61 -15.42 -20.37
CA GLY A 580 3.83 -14.78 -19.89
C GLY A 580 4.79 -14.46 -21.02
N LYS A 581 5.53 -13.35 -20.88
CA LYS A 581 6.63 -13.02 -21.79
C LYS A 581 7.74 -14.06 -21.64
N ASP A 582 8.25 -14.55 -22.78
CA ASP A 582 9.32 -15.56 -22.83
C ASP A 582 8.91 -16.90 -22.14
N ASN A 583 7.60 -17.25 -22.17
CA ASN A 583 7.15 -18.51 -21.61
C ASN A 583 7.69 -19.71 -22.42
N ARG A 584 8.04 -20.78 -21.69
CA ARG A 584 8.64 -22.00 -22.28
C ARG A 584 7.71 -22.81 -23.17
N TYR A 585 6.40 -22.51 -23.15
CA TYR A 585 5.38 -23.25 -23.91
C TYR A 585 5.15 -22.65 -25.30
N GLY A 586 5.66 -21.44 -25.58
CA GLY A 586 5.42 -20.72 -26.82
C GLY A 586 3.97 -20.25 -26.98
N HIS A 587 3.26 -20.01 -25.85
CA HIS A 587 1.91 -19.47 -25.86
C HIS A 587 1.89 -17.94 -25.95
N PRO A 588 0.92 -17.33 -26.68
CA PRO A 588 -0.03 -18.00 -27.58
C PRO A 588 0.70 -18.51 -28.84
N SER A 589 0.31 -19.70 -29.32
CA SER A 589 0.91 -20.26 -30.53
C SER A 589 0.45 -19.49 -31.77
N PRO A 590 1.34 -19.31 -32.79
CA PRO A 590 0.96 -18.64 -34.03
C PRO A 590 -0.28 -19.26 -34.70
N ASP A 591 -0.38 -20.60 -34.67
CA ASP A 591 -1.50 -21.34 -35.27
C ASP A 591 -2.85 -21.01 -34.59
N ALA A 592 -2.87 -20.95 -33.24
CA ALA A 592 -4.08 -20.57 -32.51
C ALA A 592 -4.46 -19.10 -32.77
N VAL A 593 -3.46 -18.21 -32.78
CA VAL A 593 -3.69 -16.79 -33.08
C VAL A 593 -4.25 -16.60 -34.48
N GLN A 594 -3.75 -17.37 -35.46
CA GLN A 594 -4.25 -17.34 -36.83
C GLN A 594 -5.70 -17.80 -36.90
N ARG A 595 -6.06 -18.95 -36.32
CA ARG A 595 -7.45 -19.46 -36.27
C ARG A 595 -8.40 -18.45 -35.64
N ILE A 596 -7.99 -17.83 -34.52
CA ILE A 596 -8.78 -16.82 -33.83
C ILE A 596 -9.02 -15.59 -34.73
N LYS A 597 -7.99 -15.09 -35.43
CA LYS A 597 -8.13 -13.97 -36.34
C LYS A 597 -8.99 -14.29 -37.56
N GLU A 598 -8.85 -15.47 -38.12
CA GLU A 598 -9.64 -15.97 -39.26
C GLU A 598 -11.12 -16.13 -38.91
N SER A 599 -11.47 -16.41 -37.63
CA SER A 599 -12.87 -16.39 -37.16
C SER A 599 -13.51 -14.99 -37.13
N GLY A 600 -12.76 -13.93 -37.44
CA GLY A 600 -13.20 -12.53 -37.37
C GLY A 600 -13.11 -11.89 -36.00
N SER A 601 -12.52 -12.55 -34.99
CA SER A 601 -12.36 -12.03 -33.64
C SER A 601 -11.20 -11.04 -33.54
N ARG A 602 -11.39 -9.96 -32.78
CA ARG A 602 -10.31 -9.07 -32.39
C ARG A 602 -9.49 -9.74 -31.30
N PHE A 603 -8.23 -10.07 -31.62
CA PHE A 603 -7.34 -10.77 -30.70
C PHE A 603 -6.50 -9.80 -29.87
N PHE A 604 -6.41 -10.06 -28.55
CA PHE A 604 -5.57 -9.33 -27.60
C PHE A 604 -4.78 -10.34 -26.76
N CYS A 605 -3.53 -9.96 -26.38
CA CYS A 605 -2.69 -10.78 -25.52
C CYS A 605 -2.10 -9.95 -24.38
N THR A 606 -2.04 -10.53 -23.16
CA THR A 606 -1.46 -9.84 -21.99
C THR A 606 0.04 -9.57 -22.12
N ILE A 607 0.76 -10.31 -22.96
CA ILE A 607 2.19 -10.09 -23.25
C ILE A 607 2.41 -8.67 -23.83
N GLU A 608 1.57 -8.28 -24.78
CA GLU A 608 1.68 -7.00 -25.50
C GLU A 608 0.89 -5.89 -24.80
N GLY A 609 -0.32 -6.20 -24.38
CA GLY A 609 -1.27 -5.24 -23.83
C GLY A 609 -1.13 -4.99 -22.33
N GLY A 610 -0.33 -5.79 -21.60
CA GLY A 610 -0.39 -5.80 -20.14
C GLY A 610 -1.77 -6.24 -19.66
N ARG A 611 -2.35 -5.55 -18.68
CA ARG A 611 -3.75 -5.79 -18.31
C ARG A 611 -4.69 -5.37 -19.43
N ILE A 612 -5.64 -6.25 -19.78
CA ILE A 612 -6.65 -5.99 -20.80
C ILE A 612 -8.00 -5.85 -20.11
N ARG A 613 -8.68 -4.73 -20.36
CA ARG A 613 -10.01 -4.45 -19.80
C ARG A 613 -11.05 -4.41 -20.90
N VAL A 614 -12.13 -5.17 -20.71
CA VAL A 614 -13.32 -5.12 -21.56
C VAL A 614 -14.46 -4.50 -20.75
N ARG A 615 -15.12 -3.48 -21.30
CA ARG A 615 -16.27 -2.81 -20.67
C ARG A 615 -17.27 -2.36 -21.71
N VAL A 616 -18.48 -2.04 -21.26
CA VAL A 616 -19.53 -1.47 -22.11
C VAL A 616 -19.59 0.04 -21.91
N ILE A 617 -19.43 0.79 -22.98
CA ILE A 617 -19.59 2.24 -23.03
C ILE A 617 -20.59 2.54 -24.17
N GLU A 618 -21.65 3.25 -23.85
CA GLU A 618 -22.69 3.63 -24.84
C GLU A 618 -23.20 2.42 -25.66
N ASN A 619 -23.48 1.30 -24.98
CA ASN A 619 -23.89 0.03 -25.55
C ASN A 619 -22.88 -0.61 -26.54
N LYS A 620 -21.61 -0.19 -26.53
CA LYS A 620 -20.54 -0.80 -27.33
C LYS A 620 -19.50 -1.44 -26.44
N LEU A 621 -18.98 -2.60 -26.87
CA LEU A 621 -17.84 -3.24 -26.23
C LEU A 621 -16.56 -2.48 -26.57
N VAL A 622 -15.92 -1.99 -25.53
CA VAL A 622 -14.62 -1.29 -25.61
C VAL A 622 -13.57 -2.14 -24.91
N CYS A 623 -12.49 -2.41 -25.63
CA CYS A 623 -11.32 -3.09 -25.11
C CYS A 623 -10.16 -2.11 -24.93
N GLU A 624 -9.61 -2.04 -23.71
CA GLU A 624 -8.50 -1.15 -23.34
C GLU A 624 -7.30 -1.97 -22.92
N THR A 625 -6.12 -1.62 -23.43
CA THR A 625 -4.84 -2.20 -23.01
C THR A 625 -4.07 -1.20 -22.15
N TYR A 626 -3.29 -1.71 -21.19
CA TYR A 626 -2.54 -0.86 -20.25
C TYR A 626 -1.12 -0.55 -20.71
N VAL A 627 -0.59 -1.35 -21.62
CA VAL A 627 0.66 -1.09 -22.34
C VAL A 627 0.29 -0.78 -23.78
N LYS A 628 0.88 0.28 -24.33
CA LYS A 628 0.69 0.66 -25.72
C LYS A 628 1.73 -0.01 -26.60
#